data_fca8fe2df203813bd8d094cb10aca742
#
_entry.id   fca8fe2df203813bd8d094cb10aca742
#
_cell.length_a   1.000
_cell.length_b   1.000
_cell.length_c   1.000
_cell.angle_alpha   90.00
_cell.angle_beta   90.00
_cell.angle_gamma   90.00
#
_symmetry.space_group_name_H-M   'P 1'
#
loop_
_entity.id
_entity.type
_entity.pdbx_description
1 polymer ?
#
loop_
_entity_poly.entity_id
_entity_poly.type
_entity_poly.pdbx_seq_one_letter_code
_entity_poly.pdbx_strand_id
1 'polypeptide(L)'
;MYAKVIVGLNQPEMDKLFDYRIPEGMTVEIGVRVIVPFGSRNKKAEGYVISLSEKTEVSADKIKELLEVLDEGRPTFTPALLDLAEWMKERYFCTLNQCLQAIMPPGIRTKSSWTVSRKSLDAETKLTPKETALLALFGERREIPLEEVQAEFGGDCLTFLRKAEG
;
A
#
# COMPACT_ATOMS: atom_id res chain seq x y z
N MET A 1 -10.29 9.96 17.56
CA MET A 1 -10.75 10.33 16.20
C MET A 1 -10.57 9.13 15.28
N TYR A 2 -11.46 8.96 14.31
CA TYR A 2 -11.44 7.83 13.36
C TYR A 2 -11.46 8.34 11.93
N ALA A 3 -10.80 7.60 11.04
CA ALA A 3 -10.82 7.83 9.61
C ALA A 3 -11.62 6.72 8.91
N LYS A 4 -12.54 7.08 8.04
CA LYS A 4 -13.18 6.16 7.11
C LYS A 4 -12.33 6.09 5.86
N VAL A 5 -11.81 4.89 5.59
CA VAL A 5 -10.81 4.66 4.53
C VAL A 5 -11.36 3.69 3.52
N ILE A 6 -11.22 4.04 2.25
CA ILE A 6 -11.43 3.11 1.15
C ILE A 6 -10.11 2.41 0.84
N VAL A 7 -10.10 1.08 0.83
CA VAL A 7 -8.89 0.27 0.69
C VAL A 7 -8.92 -0.51 -0.61
N GLY A 8 -7.76 -0.64 -1.25
CA GLY A 8 -7.56 -1.57 -2.35
C GLY A 8 -8.36 -1.22 -3.60
N LEU A 9 -8.03 -0.11 -4.23
CA LEU A 9 -8.71 0.39 -5.43
C LEU A 9 -8.89 -0.63 -6.58
N ASN A 10 -8.20 -1.78 -6.53
CA ASN A 10 -8.22 -2.77 -7.62
C ASN A 10 -9.22 -3.92 -7.44
N GLN A 11 -10.03 -3.92 -6.38
CA GLN A 11 -10.99 -4.99 -6.10
C GLN A 11 -12.41 -4.43 -6.01
N PRO A 12 -13.22 -4.55 -7.07
CA PRO A 12 -14.60 -4.01 -7.09
C PRO A 12 -15.50 -4.55 -5.97
N GLU A 13 -15.24 -5.77 -5.51
CA GLU A 13 -16.00 -6.43 -4.43
C GLU A 13 -15.80 -5.76 -3.06
N MET A 14 -14.81 -4.89 -2.94
CA MET A 14 -14.40 -4.23 -1.71
C MET A 14 -14.80 -2.76 -1.64
N ASP A 15 -15.86 -2.37 -2.32
CA ASP A 15 -16.39 -0.99 -2.32
C ASP A 15 -17.05 -0.64 -0.97
N LYS A 16 -16.26 -0.78 0.10
CA LYS A 16 -16.68 -0.47 1.47
C LYS A 16 -15.67 0.46 2.13
N LEU A 17 -16.20 1.35 2.93
CA LEU A 17 -15.40 2.17 3.83
C LEU A 17 -15.12 1.37 5.11
N PHE A 18 -13.88 1.42 5.55
CA PHE A 18 -13.42 0.79 6.78
C PHE A 18 -12.99 1.85 7.77
N ASP A 19 -13.43 1.70 9.02
CA ASP A 19 -13.05 2.60 10.10
C ASP A 19 -11.69 2.20 10.65
N TYR A 20 -10.80 3.20 10.77
CA TYR A 20 -9.51 3.06 11.42
C TYR A 20 -9.33 4.12 12.49
N ARG A 21 -8.73 3.76 13.61
CA ARG A 21 -8.34 4.73 14.64
C ARG A 21 -7.14 5.52 14.14
N ILE A 22 -7.16 6.83 14.38
CA ILE A 22 -6.02 7.70 14.13
C ILE A 22 -5.16 7.69 15.39
N PRO A 23 -3.88 7.25 15.33
CA PRO A 23 -2.97 7.29 16.47
C PRO A 23 -2.75 8.70 17.00
N GLU A 24 -2.45 8.83 18.30
CA GLU A 24 -2.10 10.10 18.89
C GLU A 24 -0.86 10.71 18.21
N GLY A 25 -0.91 12.00 17.91
CA GLY A 25 0.18 12.71 17.22
C GLY A 25 0.19 12.56 15.70
N MET A 26 -0.69 11.73 15.10
CA MET A 26 -0.82 11.63 13.66
C MET A 26 -1.85 12.64 13.14
N THR A 27 -1.41 13.52 12.23
CA THR A 27 -2.31 14.45 11.53
C THR A 27 -2.83 13.79 10.27
N VAL A 28 -4.15 13.74 10.11
CA VAL A 28 -4.81 13.11 8.97
C VAL A 28 -5.86 14.06 8.41
N GLU A 29 -5.82 14.29 7.11
CA GLU A 29 -6.81 15.10 6.39
C GLU A 29 -7.65 14.22 5.45
N ILE A 30 -8.80 14.74 5.01
CA ILE A 30 -9.64 14.09 4.02
C ILE A 30 -8.91 14.10 2.67
N GLY A 31 -8.97 12.96 1.95
CA GLY A 31 -8.34 12.80 0.64
C GLY A 31 -6.88 12.39 0.68
N VAL A 32 -6.25 12.30 1.85
CA VAL A 32 -4.86 11.81 1.99
C VAL A 32 -4.77 10.31 1.74
N ARG A 33 -3.61 9.89 1.27
CA ARG A 33 -3.25 8.49 1.08
C ARG A 33 -2.61 7.94 2.36
N VAL A 34 -3.03 6.75 2.77
CA VAL A 34 -2.61 6.13 4.01
C VAL A 34 -2.25 4.66 3.83
N ILE A 35 -1.41 4.14 4.71
CA ILE A 35 -1.17 2.71 4.86
C ILE A 35 -1.98 2.20 6.04
N VAL A 36 -2.70 1.13 5.82
CA VAL A 36 -3.58 0.49 6.81
C VAL A 36 -3.32 -1.01 6.92
N PRO A 37 -3.51 -1.62 8.10
CA PRO A 37 -3.50 -3.07 8.25
C PRO A 37 -4.84 -3.64 7.74
N PHE A 38 -4.80 -4.46 6.69
CA PHE A 38 -6.00 -4.97 6.03
C PHE A 38 -6.10 -6.51 6.06
N GLY A 39 -7.34 -7.02 6.13
CA GLY A 39 -7.63 -8.44 6.17
C GLY A 39 -7.27 -9.11 7.50
N SER A 40 -7.44 -10.44 7.56
CA SER A 40 -7.20 -11.24 8.78
C SER A 40 -5.71 -11.32 9.18
N ARG A 41 -4.82 -11.18 8.20
CA ARG A 41 -3.37 -11.24 8.41
C ARG A 41 -2.71 -9.88 8.59
N ASN A 42 -3.49 -8.81 8.75
CA ASN A 42 -2.99 -7.44 8.91
C ASN A 42 -1.94 -7.03 7.84
N LYS A 43 -2.14 -7.48 6.60
CA LYS A 43 -1.25 -7.07 5.51
C LYS A 43 -1.35 -5.55 5.31
N LYS A 44 -0.20 -4.90 5.12
CA LYS A 44 -0.19 -3.49 4.77
C LYS A 44 -0.90 -3.29 3.44
N ALA A 45 -1.87 -2.39 3.42
CA ALA A 45 -2.62 -2.02 2.22
C ALA A 45 -2.70 -0.50 2.13
N GLU A 46 -2.69 0.00 0.91
CA GLU A 46 -2.88 1.41 0.61
C GLU A 46 -4.39 1.73 0.57
N GLY A 47 -4.74 2.88 1.10
CA GLY A 47 -6.11 3.39 1.08
C GLY A 47 -6.15 4.90 1.06
N TYR A 48 -7.35 5.45 0.92
CA TYR A 48 -7.59 6.89 0.91
C TYR A 48 -8.63 7.26 1.96
N VAL A 49 -8.37 8.33 2.70
CA VAL A 49 -9.29 8.85 3.71
C VAL A 49 -10.43 9.58 3.03
N ILE A 50 -11.64 9.08 3.21
CA ILE A 50 -12.86 9.65 2.63
C ILE A 50 -13.55 10.60 3.59
N SER A 51 -13.56 10.27 4.87
CA SER A 51 -14.14 11.13 5.91
C SER A 51 -13.49 10.88 7.27
N LEU A 52 -13.65 11.86 8.17
CA LEU A 52 -13.20 11.80 9.56
C LEU A 52 -14.43 11.81 10.48
N SER A 53 -14.37 11.10 11.60
CA SER A 53 -15.46 11.00 12.58
C SER A 53 -14.90 10.89 14.00
N GLU A 54 -15.63 11.44 14.96
CA GLU A 54 -15.32 11.22 16.38
C GLU A 54 -15.89 9.89 16.91
N LYS A 55 -16.86 9.31 16.18
CA LYS A 55 -17.55 8.08 16.55
C LYS A 55 -17.34 7.00 15.51
N THR A 56 -17.36 5.74 15.95
CA THR A 56 -17.34 4.56 15.08
C THR A 56 -18.34 3.55 15.61
N GLU A 57 -18.91 2.77 14.70
CA GLU A 57 -19.79 1.63 15.04
C GLU A 57 -18.97 0.34 15.25
N VAL A 58 -17.67 0.38 14.94
CA VAL A 58 -16.77 -0.76 15.13
C VAL A 58 -16.37 -0.87 16.59
N SER A 59 -16.53 -2.05 17.18
CA SER A 59 -16.13 -2.31 18.57
C SER A 59 -14.63 -2.09 18.78
N ALA A 60 -14.29 -1.59 19.96
CA ALA A 60 -12.93 -1.15 20.30
C ALA A 60 -11.86 -2.25 20.17
N ASP A 61 -12.25 -3.51 20.33
CA ASP A 61 -11.40 -4.71 20.19
C ASP A 61 -11.10 -5.07 18.72
N LYS A 62 -11.92 -4.60 17.77
CA LYS A 62 -11.79 -4.91 16.34
C LYS A 62 -11.24 -3.78 15.51
N ILE A 63 -11.27 -2.56 16.04
CA ILE A 63 -10.80 -1.40 15.30
C ILE A 63 -9.28 -1.41 15.22
N LYS A 64 -8.78 -1.25 14.00
CA LYS A 64 -7.34 -1.18 13.72
C LYS A 64 -6.90 0.27 13.63
N GLU A 65 -5.61 0.51 13.76
CA GLU A 65 -5.02 1.85 13.67
C GLU A 65 -4.41 2.07 12.28
N LEU A 66 -4.40 3.34 11.85
CA LEU A 66 -3.60 3.78 10.71
C LEU A 66 -2.12 3.52 11.01
N LEU A 67 -1.37 3.07 10.01
CA LEU A 67 0.06 2.81 10.16
C LEU A 67 0.90 4.02 9.73
N GLU A 68 0.50 4.68 8.64
CA GLU A 68 1.30 5.73 8.04
C GLU A 68 0.44 6.63 7.15
N VAL A 69 0.77 7.92 7.12
CA VAL A 69 0.23 8.89 6.15
C VAL A 69 1.30 9.10 5.08
N LEU A 70 0.94 8.91 3.82
CA LEU A 70 1.84 9.05 2.69
C LEU A 70 1.85 10.48 2.13
N ASP A 71 2.74 10.73 1.17
CA ASP A 71 2.82 11.98 0.40
C ASP A 71 2.95 13.25 1.26
N GLU A 72 3.65 13.12 2.41
CA GLU A 72 3.83 14.22 3.38
C GLU A 72 2.48 14.79 3.88
N GLY A 73 1.42 13.97 3.89
CA GLY A 73 0.07 14.39 4.29
C GLY A 73 -0.67 15.22 3.25
N ARG A 74 -0.15 15.35 2.03
CA ARG A 74 -0.84 16.08 0.96
C ARG A 74 -2.02 15.27 0.43
N PRO A 75 -3.23 15.87 0.34
CA PRO A 75 -4.39 15.17 -0.18
C PRO A 75 -4.22 14.81 -1.66
N THR A 76 -4.39 13.54 -2.00
CA THR A 76 -4.48 13.07 -3.38
C THR A 76 -5.81 13.48 -4.02
N PHE A 77 -6.87 13.46 -3.21
CA PHE A 77 -8.21 13.85 -3.62
C PHE A 77 -8.67 15.08 -2.82
N THR A 78 -8.98 16.17 -3.51
CA THR A 78 -9.64 17.31 -2.88
C THR A 78 -11.09 16.97 -2.54
N PRO A 79 -11.74 17.67 -1.60
CA PRO A 79 -13.17 17.47 -1.32
C PRO A 79 -14.05 17.51 -2.58
N ALA A 80 -13.81 18.43 -3.49
CA ALA A 80 -14.55 18.53 -4.74
C ALA A 80 -14.39 17.29 -5.65
N LEU A 81 -13.21 16.64 -5.65
CA LEU A 81 -13.00 15.38 -6.38
C LEU A 81 -13.70 14.20 -5.71
N LEU A 82 -13.80 14.20 -4.39
CA LEU A 82 -14.56 13.18 -3.66
C LEU A 82 -16.06 13.33 -3.91
N ASP A 83 -16.58 14.55 -3.89
CA ASP A 83 -17.98 14.84 -4.25
C ASP A 83 -18.28 14.41 -5.69
N LEU A 84 -17.36 14.68 -6.63
CA LEU A 84 -17.47 14.20 -8.00
C LEU A 84 -17.51 12.66 -8.07
N ALA A 85 -16.66 11.98 -7.31
CA ALA A 85 -16.63 10.53 -7.28
C ALA A 85 -17.96 9.93 -6.76
N GLU A 86 -18.53 10.49 -5.70
CA GLU A 86 -19.84 10.08 -5.18
C GLU A 86 -20.94 10.33 -6.20
N TRP A 87 -20.98 11.50 -6.84
CA TRP A 87 -21.93 11.79 -7.91
C TRP A 87 -21.79 10.83 -9.08
N MET A 88 -20.58 10.48 -9.51
CA MET A 88 -20.33 9.50 -10.57
C MET A 88 -20.85 8.12 -10.18
N LYS A 89 -20.61 7.69 -8.94
CA LYS A 89 -21.08 6.42 -8.40
C LYS A 89 -22.60 6.29 -8.51
N GLU A 90 -23.32 7.32 -8.09
CA GLU A 90 -24.79 7.35 -8.17
C GLU A 90 -25.32 7.38 -9.60
N ARG A 91 -24.64 8.14 -10.48
CA ARG A 91 -25.10 8.39 -11.84
C ARG A 91 -24.84 7.24 -12.81
N TYR A 92 -23.70 6.54 -12.63
CA TYR A 92 -23.21 5.53 -13.58
C TYR A 92 -23.23 4.10 -13.04
N PHE A 93 -23.78 3.87 -11.87
CA PHE A 93 -23.87 2.54 -11.24
C PHE A 93 -22.50 1.84 -11.12
N CYS A 94 -21.46 2.59 -10.86
CA CYS A 94 -20.12 2.09 -10.65
C CYS A 94 -19.72 2.16 -9.18
N THR A 95 -18.61 1.54 -8.81
CA THR A 95 -18.09 1.58 -7.44
C THR A 95 -17.35 2.88 -7.17
N LEU A 96 -17.28 3.31 -5.90
CA LEU A 96 -16.49 4.48 -5.51
C LEU A 96 -15.01 4.30 -5.89
N ASN A 97 -14.49 3.09 -5.72
CA ASN A 97 -13.15 2.72 -6.17
C ASN A 97 -12.92 2.98 -7.65
N GLN A 98 -13.87 2.60 -8.51
CA GLN A 98 -13.78 2.83 -9.96
C GLN A 98 -13.82 4.33 -10.28
N CYS A 99 -14.67 5.09 -9.60
CA CYS A 99 -14.74 6.54 -9.76
C CYS A 99 -13.42 7.22 -9.36
N LEU A 100 -12.87 6.89 -8.21
CA LEU A 100 -11.61 7.44 -7.73
C LEU A 100 -10.45 7.08 -8.66
N GLN A 101 -10.43 5.86 -9.19
CA GLN A 101 -9.43 5.47 -10.20
C GLN A 101 -9.54 6.26 -11.50
N ALA A 102 -10.77 6.54 -11.96
CA ALA A 102 -10.98 7.32 -13.18
C ALA A 102 -10.57 8.78 -13.03
N ILE A 103 -10.79 9.36 -11.85
CA ILE A 103 -10.43 10.74 -11.51
C ILE A 103 -8.92 10.90 -11.30
N MET A 104 -8.25 9.84 -10.83
CA MET A 104 -6.83 9.91 -10.49
C MET A 104 -5.97 10.16 -11.72
N PRO A 105 -5.13 11.21 -11.72
CA PRO A 105 -4.22 11.49 -12.82
C PRO A 105 -3.28 10.31 -13.12
N PRO A 106 -2.98 10.03 -14.39
CA PRO A 106 -1.97 9.04 -14.74
C PRO A 106 -0.61 9.47 -14.19
N GLY A 107 0.05 8.58 -13.45
CA GLY A 107 1.36 8.85 -12.82
C GLY A 107 1.31 8.96 -11.29
N ILE A 108 0.16 9.25 -10.70
CA ILE A 108 -0.02 9.18 -9.23
C ILE A 108 -0.28 7.73 -8.78
N ARG A 109 -0.62 6.84 -9.69
CA ARG A 109 -0.70 5.40 -9.39
C ARG A 109 0.70 4.92 -9.03
N THR A 110 1.02 4.91 -7.75
CA THR A 110 2.20 4.20 -7.27
C THR A 110 2.01 2.73 -7.61
N LYS A 111 2.77 2.24 -8.58
CA LYS A 111 3.06 0.82 -8.61
C LYS A 111 3.85 0.58 -7.32
N SER A 112 3.30 -0.18 -6.39
CA SER A 112 4.09 -0.66 -5.26
C SER A 112 5.25 -1.46 -5.85
N SER A 113 6.40 -0.83 -5.99
CA SER A 113 7.62 -1.51 -6.40
C SER A 113 8.24 -2.10 -5.14
N TRP A 114 8.30 -3.40 -5.09
CA TRP A 114 9.08 -4.09 -4.09
C TRP A 114 10.56 -3.93 -4.44
N THR A 115 11.34 -3.52 -3.47
CA THR A 115 12.80 -3.46 -3.60
C THR A 115 13.41 -4.62 -2.81
N VAL A 116 14.43 -5.22 -3.38
CA VAL A 116 15.27 -6.19 -2.69
C VAL A 116 16.51 -5.45 -2.24
N SER A 117 16.77 -5.44 -0.94
CA SER A 117 17.94 -4.80 -0.35
C SER A 117 18.98 -5.85 0.02
N ARG A 118 20.24 -5.53 -0.21
CA ARG A 118 21.38 -6.37 0.19
C ARG A 118 21.75 -6.09 1.64
N LYS A 119 21.69 -7.11 2.51
CA LYS A 119 22.29 -7.07 3.84
C LYS A 119 23.82 -7.25 3.74
N SER A 120 24.56 -6.79 4.75
CA SER A 120 25.99 -7.10 4.88
C SER A 120 26.15 -8.61 5.06
N LEU A 121 27.02 -9.22 4.26
CA LEU A 121 27.37 -10.63 4.38
C LEU A 121 28.61 -10.76 5.27
N ASP A 122 28.57 -11.73 6.18
CA ASP A 122 29.76 -12.12 6.93
C ASP A 122 30.74 -12.83 5.98
N ALA A 123 32.05 -12.61 6.20
CA ALA A 123 33.13 -13.05 5.31
C ALA A 123 33.23 -14.59 5.14
N GLU A 124 32.52 -15.37 5.98
CA GLU A 124 32.56 -16.86 5.97
C GLU A 124 31.34 -17.50 5.30
N THR A 125 30.37 -16.72 4.78
CA THR A 125 29.14 -17.26 4.21
C THR A 125 29.41 -17.95 2.87
N LYS A 126 29.22 -19.26 2.80
CA LYS A 126 29.29 -20.01 1.51
C LYS A 126 28.01 -19.73 0.71
N LEU A 127 28.18 -18.98 -0.37
CA LEU A 127 27.11 -18.65 -1.28
C LEU A 127 26.85 -19.77 -2.29
N THR A 128 25.58 -20.03 -2.55
CA THR A 128 25.17 -20.88 -3.65
C THR A 128 25.37 -20.17 -5.01
N PRO A 129 25.45 -20.89 -6.13
CA PRO A 129 25.55 -20.27 -7.45
C PRO A 129 24.44 -19.26 -7.75
N LYS A 130 23.21 -19.49 -7.26
CA LYS A 130 22.08 -18.58 -7.41
C LYS A 130 22.23 -17.30 -6.57
N GLU A 131 22.74 -17.41 -5.35
CA GLU A 131 23.04 -16.26 -4.49
C GLU A 131 24.17 -15.41 -5.05
N THR A 132 25.18 -16.06 -5.63
CA THR A 132 26.27 -15.36 -6.32
C THR A 132 25.74 -14.59 -7.54
N ALA A 133 24.86 -15.18 -8.34
CA ALA A 133 24.20 -14.49 -9.46
C ALA A 133 23.32 -13.33 -8.99
N LEU A 134 22.58 -13.50 -7.89
CA LEU A 134 21.81 -12.41 -7.28
C LEU A 134 22.70 -11.26 -6.83
N LEU A 135 23.82 -11.54 -6.18
CA LEU A 135 24.78 -10.52 -5.78
C LEU A 135 25.41 -9.79 -6.96
N ALA A 136 25.68 -10.51 -8.06
CA ALA A 136 26.16 -9.91 -9.31
C ALA A 136 25.14 -8.92 -9.89
N LEU A 137 23.84 -9.22 -9.78
CA LEU A 137 22.76 -8.32 -10.21
C LEU A 137 22.74 -7.00 -9.44
N PHE A 138 23.10 -7.03 -8.14
CA PHE A 138 23.22 -5.81 -7.33
C PHE A 138 24.37 -4.91 -7.82
N GLY A 139 25.50 -5.48 -8.25
CA GLY A 139 26.70 -4.70 -8.54
C GLY A 139 27.10 -3.83 -7.33
N GLU A 140 27.21 -2.52 -7.53
CA GLU A 140 27.48 -1.55 -6.46
C GLU A 140 26.22 -1.01 -5.77
N ARG A 141 25.03 -1.35 -6.27
CA ARG A 141 23.74 -0.89 -5.73
C ARG A 141 23.43 -1.62 -4.43
N ARG A 142 22.83 -0.92 -3.47
CA ARG A 142 22.35 -1.52 -2.22
C ARG A 142 20.93 -2.07 -2.35
N GLU A 143 20.17 -1.57 -3.31
CA GLU A 143 18.78 -1.93 -3.55
C GLU A 143 18.53 -2.07 -5.04
N ILE A 144 17.73 -3.06 -5.41
CA ILE A 144 17.27 -3.29 -6.78
C ILE A 144 15.76 -3.56 -6.79
N PRO A 145 15.01 -3.13 -7.83
CA PRO A 145 13.59 -3.44 -7.96
C PRO A 145 13.37 -4.96 -8.04
N LEU A 146 12.32 -5.46 -7.39
CA LEU A 146 11.96 -6.88 -7.45
C LEU A 146 11.68 -7.34 -8.90
N GLU A 147 11.17 -6.44 -9.74
CA GLU A 147 10.91 -6.72 -11.17
C GLU A 147 12.20 -7.12 -11.90
N GLU A 148 13.34 -6.52 -11.56
CA GLU A 148 14.66 -6.84 -12.13
C GLU A 148 15.11 -8.24 -11.71
N VAL A 149 14.88 -8.60 -10.44
CA VAL A 149 15.16 -9.95 -9.93
C VAL A 149 14.23 -10.99 -10.56
N GLN A 150 12.95 -10.64 -10.75
CA GLN A 150 11.98 -11.53 -11.40
C GLN A 150 12.30 -11.79 -12.87
N ALA A 151 12.83 -10.80 -13.58
CA ALA A 151 13.25 -10.94 -14.96
C ALA A 151 14.40 -11.95 -15.13
N GLU A 152 15.33 -11.97 -14.17
CA GLU A 152 16.50 -12.86 -14.20
C GLU A 152 16.21 -14.27 -13.66
N PHE A 153 15.45 -14.36 -12.54
CA PHE A 153 15.25 -15.62 -11.81
C PHE A 153 13.86 -16.27 -12.01
N GLY A 154 12.94 -15.60 -12.72
CA GLY A 154 11.59 -16.10 -13.00
C GLY A 154 10.64 -16.05 -11.81
N GLY A 155 9.47 -16.70 -11.92
CA GLY A 155 8.37 -16.62 -10.95
C GLY A 155 8.67 -17.16 -9.54
N ASP A 156 9.66 -18.02 -9.37
CA ASP A 156 10.03 -18.61 -8.07
C ASP A 156 11.00 -17.75 -7.24
N CYS A 157 11.33 -16.54 -7.71
CA CYS A 157 12.31 -15.67 -7.07
C CYS A 157 11.92 -15.31 -5.62
N LEU A 158 10.62 -15.14 -5.30
CA LEU A 158 10.17 -14.82 -3.95
C LEU A 158 10.44 -15.92 -2.92
N THR A 159 10.30 -17.19 -3.33
CA THR A 159 10.63 -18.35 -2.49
C THR A 159 12.12 -18.43 -2.25
N PHE A 160 12.91 -18.13 -3.26
CA PHE A 160 14.36 -18.07 -3.17
C PHE A 160 14.84 -16.93 -2.25
N LEU A 161 14.31 -15.70 -2.42
CA LEU A 161 14.65 -14.55 -1.60
C LEU A 161 14.33 -14.79 -0.11
N ARG A 162 13.20 -15.41 0.21
CA ARG A 162 12.85 -15.77 1.60
C ARG A 162 13.82 -16.78 2.23
N LYS A 163 14.41 -17.68 1.44
CA LYS A 163 15.42 -18.61 1.91
C LYS A 163 16.78 -17.94 2.11
N ALA A 164 17.09 -16.94 1.32
CA ALA A 164 18.32 -16.15 1.43
C ALA A 164 18.27 -15.12 2.57
N GLU A 165 17.10 -14.88 3.17
CA GLU A 165 16.90 -13.98 4.31
C GLU A 165 17.24 -14.62 5.67
N GLY A 166 17.29 -15.93 5.75
CA GLY A 166 17.56 -16.74 6.96
C GLY A 166 18.99 -17.17 7.06
#